data_6f5d34f33ebdd34797b0d11a7f504ec3
#
_entry.id   6f5d34f33ebdd34797b0d11a7f504ec3
#
_cell.length_a   1.000
_cell.length_b   1.000
_cell.length_c   1.000
_cell.angle_alpha   90.00
_cell.angle_beta   90.00
_cell.angle_gamma   90.00
#
_symmetry.space_group_name_H-M   'P 1'
#
loop_
_entity.id
_entity.type
_entity.pdbx_description
1 polymer ?
#
loop_
_entity_poly.entity_id
_entity_poly.type
_entity_poly.pdbx_seq_one_letter_code
_entity_poly.pdbx_strand_id
1 'polypeptide(L)'
;MMLAIVARLVCLIAGLGTVHAATTGAPGNWQVVLAAGDDSEPVFDNATREMSRRLGVAGVPASNIHRLSASAKELEDGVEPATADLLLRRIAELPARPGDRCLVFLTSHGERGAGLWLARANRPLSPDELAPALSRGCAAVPTVVIVSACYSGSFVAGKMAKPNRVILTAARGDRPSFGCQVRRTYNFFDECLLSALPQATTWRTVFDASRRCVRRMEHTLGVPPSEPQGYFGATAASVPVGF
;
A
#
# COMPACT_ATOMS: atom_id res chain seq x y z
N MET A 1 45.47 -35.60 69.07
CA MET A 1 45.14 -34.22 68.65
C MET A 1 44.90 -34.30 67.11
N MET A 2 43.68 -34.60 66.71
CA MET A 2 43.30 -34.77 65.27
C MET A 2 42.57 -33.52 64.79
N LEU A 3 43.13 -32.89 63.75
CA LEU A 3 42.57 -31.70 63.09
C LEU A 3 41.59 -32.18 62.02
N ALA A 4 40.32 -31.87 62.15
CA ALA A 4 39.30 -32.12 61.11
C ALA A 4 39.27 -30.95 60.13
N ILE A 5 39.57 -31.24 58.86
CA ILE A 5 39.44 -30.31 57.76
C ILE A 5 38.00 -30.41 57.20
N VAL A 6 37.23 -29.34 57.34
CA VAL A 6 35.86 -29.23 56.74
C VAL A 6 36.01 -28.63 55.35
N ALA A 7 35.82 -29.46 54.32
CA ALA A 7 35.75 -28.98 52.95
C ALA A 7 34.35 -28.40 52.68
N ARG A 8 34.27 -27.09 52.37
CA ARG A 8 33.08 -26.41 51.89
C ARG A 8 32.94 -26.63 50.39
N LEU A 9 31.93 -27.40 50.02
CA LEU A 9 31.50 -27.56 48.61
C LEU A 9 30.71 -26.36 48.19
N VAL A 10 31.25 -25.52 47.30
CA VAL A 10 30.51 -24.39 46.68
C VAL A 10 29.83 -24.94 45.43
N CYS A 11 28.48 -25.09 45.49
CA CYS A 11 27.68 -25.36 44.28
C CYS A 11 27.54 -24.10 43.46
N LEU A 12 28.24 -24.01 42.34
CA LEU A 12 27.94 -23.04 41.27
C LEU A 12 26.68 -23.49 40.53
N ILE A 13 25.57 -22.82 40.75
CA ILE A 13 24.37 -22.95 39.93
C ILE A 13 24.60 -22.08 38.68
N ALA A 14 24.98 -22.71 37.57
CA ALA A 14 24.98 -22.08 36.27
C ALA A 14 23.54 -21.86 35.82
N GLY A 15 23.06 -20.64 35.97
CA GLY A 15 21.77 -20.23 35.42
C GLY A 15 21.79 -20.26 33.88
N LEU A 16 21.21 -21.30 33.29
CA LEU A 16 20.89 -21.32 31.86
C LEU A 16 19.82 -20.26 31.57
N GLY A 17 20.26 -19.06 31.25
CA GLY A 17 19.40 -18.04 30.67
C GLY A 17 18.91 -18.53 29.31
N THR A 18 17.62 -18.88 29.21
CA THR A 18 16.98 -19.13 27.92
C THR A 18 16.96 -17.83 27.13
N VAL A 19 17.92 -17.71 26.19
CA VAL A 19 17.88 -16.67 25.17
C VAL A 19 16.62 -16.98 24.32
N HIS A 20 15.53 -16.25 24.58
CA HIS A 20 14.41 -16.20 23.65
C HIS A 20 14.93 -15.53 22.38
N ALA A 21 15.33 -16.34 21.38
CA ALA A 21 15.48 -15.86 20.04
C ALA A 21 14.14 -15.25 19.64
N ALA A 22 14.10 -13.92 19.49
CA ALA A 22 13.00 -13.27 18.82
C ALA A 22 12.88 -13.95 17.45
N THR A 23 11.85 -14.75 17.27
CA THR A 23 11.48 -15.26 15.95
C THR A 23 11.20 -14.03 15.10
N THR A 24 12.19 -13.63 14.29
CA THR A 24 11.94 -12.78 13.13
C THR A 24 11.03 -13.61 12.25
N GLY A 25 9.72 -13.47 12.46
CA GLY A 25 8.72 -14.09 11.60
C GLY A 25 9.09 -13.76 10.16
N ALA A 26 9.09 -14.77 9.29
CA ALA A 26 9.25 -14.56 7.87
C ALA A 26 8.34 -13.38 7.47
N PRO A 27 8.80 -12.46 6.59
CA PRO A 27 7.97 -11.34 6.18
C PRO A 27 6.62 -11.89 5.74
N GLY A 28 5.53 -11.47 6.43
CA GLY A 28 4.18 -11.97 6.16
C GLY A 28 3.85 -11.80 4.69
N ASN A 29 3.13 -12.75 4.12
CA ASN A 29 2.75 -12.70 2.72
C ASN A 29 1.90 -11.45 2.43
N TRP A 30 2.24 -10.73 1.40
CA TRP A 30 1.39 -9.67 0.87
C TRP A 30 0.22 -10.28 0.09
N GLN A 31 -0.99 -9.81 0.38
CA GLN A 31 -2.20 -10.03 -0.40
C GLN A 31 -2.51 -8.72 -1.12
N VAL A 32 -2.56 -8.72 -2.44
CA VAL A 32 -2.39 -7.49 -3.23
C VAL A 32 -3.50 -7.34 -4.27
N VAL A 33 -4.08 -6.14 -4.33
CA VAL A 33 -4.93 -5.70 -5.43
C VAL A 33 -4.37 -4.39 -6.01
N LEU A 34 -4.08 -4.40 -7.31
CA LEU A 34 -3.58 -3.25 -8.07
C LEU A 34 -4.59 -2.93 -9.17
N ALA A 35 -5.07 -1.69 -9.25
CA ALA A 35 -6.04 -1.33 -10.29
C ALA A 35 -5.70 -0.03 -11.00
N ALA A 36 -5.64 -0.09 -12.34
CA ALA A 36 -5.67 1.04 -13.26
C ALA A 36 -7.13 1.28 -13.67
N GLY A 37 -7.72 2.35 -13.15
CA GLY A 37 -9.17 2.60 -13.30
C GLY A 37 -9.56 3.20 -14.64
N ASP A 38 -8.60 3.74 -15.39
CA ASP A 38 -8.84 4.42 -16.66
C ASP A 38 -7.75 4.07 -17.68
N ASP A 39 -8.09 4.02 -18.96
CA ASP A 39 -7.20 3.68 -20.07
C ASP A 39 -6.96 4.82 -21.06
N SER A 40 -7.45 6.03 -20.75
CA SER A 40 -7.19 7.22 -21.56
C SER A 40 -5.72 7.61 -21.59
N GLU A 41 -4.96 7.21 -20.55
CA GLU A 41 -3.55 7.49 -20.39
C GLU A 41 -2.78 6.25 -19.90
N PRO A 42 -1.63 5.91 -20.52
CA PRO A 42 -0.86 4.71 -20.17
C PRO A 42 -0.22 4.75 -18.78
N VAL A 43 -0.16 5.92 -18.15
CA VAL A 43 0.50 6.13 -16.85
C VAL A 43 -0.07 5.25 -15.75
N PHE A 44 -1.37 4.97 -15.76
CA PHE A 44 -2.04 4.17 -14.75
C PHE A 44 -1.65 2.70 -14.83
N ASP A 45 -1.71 2.11 -16.03
CA ASP A 45 -1.26 0.74 -16.24
C ASP A 45 0.23 0.56 -16.02
N ASN A 46 1.05 1.52 -16.44
CA ASN A 46 2.47 1.50 -16.20
C ASN A 46 2.79 1.44 -14.70
N ALA A 47 2.07 2.20 -13.86
CA ALA A 47 2.26 2.21 -12.41
C ALA A 47 1.87 0.88 -11.77
N THR A 48 0.73 0.30 -12.13
CA THR A 48 0.29 -1.01 -11.58
C THR A 48 1.21 -2.14 -12.05
N ARG A 49 1.69 -2.11 -13.29
CA ARG A 49 2.64 -3.09 -13.84
C ARG A 49 3.97 -3.04 -13.09
N GLU A 50 4.51 -1.85 -12.87
CA GLU A 50 5.78 -1.68 -12.14
C GLU A 50 5.65 -2.09 -10.67
N MET A 51 4.55 -1.75 -10.01
CA MET A 51 4.27 -2.21 -8.64
C MET A 51 4.21 -3.75 -8.57
N SER A 52 3.47 -4.38 -9.48
CA SER A 52 3.37 -5.85 -9.59
C SER A 52 4.75 -6.49 -9.79
N ARG A 53 5.56 -5.95 -10.70
CA ARG A 53 6.91 -6.42 -10.97
C ARG A 53 7.81 -6.35 -9.71
N ARG A 54 7.75 -5.26 -8.96
CA ARG A 54 8.55 -5.09 -7.73
C ARG A 54 8.15 -6.07 -6.65
N LEU A 55 6.86 -6.26 -6.45
CA LEU A 55 6.32 -7.26 -5.52
C LEU A 55 6.80 -8.66 -5.88
N GLY A 56 6.74 -9.04 -7.16
CA GLY A 56 7.25 -10.33 -7.63
C GLY A 56 8.76 -10.50 -7.40
N VAL A 57 9.56 -9.47 -7.68
CA VAL A 57 11.02 -9.48 -7.39
C VAL A 57 11.30 -9.64 -5.90
N ALA A 58 10.46 -9.06 -5.05
CA ALA A 58 10.56 -9.21 -3.60
C ALA A 58 10.02 -10.56 -3.07
N GLY A 59 9.59 -11.46 -3.95
CA GLY A 59 9.14 -12.80 -3.59
C GLY A 59 7.66 -12.93 -3.24
N VAL A 60 6.84 -11.91 -3.52
CA VAL A 60 5.38 -12.05 -3.38
C VAL A 60 4.88 -13.01 -4.46
N PRO A 61 4.19 -14.11 -4.10
CA PRO A 61 3.68 -15.07 -5.07
C PRO A 61 2.72 -14.40 -6.07
N ALA A 62 2.81 -14.77 -7.35
CA ALA A 62 1.93 -14.23 -8.38
C ALA A 62 0.45 -14.48 -8.09
N SER A 63 0.12 -15.60 -7.44
CA SER A 63 -1.25 -15.93 -6.99
C SER A 63 -1.81 -14.96 -5.94
N ASN A 64 -0.95 -14.18 -5.29
CA ASN A 64 -1.35 -13.20 -4.29
C ASN A 64 -1.50 -11.78 -4.88
N ILE A 65 -1.22 -11.59 -6.17
CA ILE A 65 -1.24 -10.30 -6.85
C ILE A 65 -2.35 -10.29 -7.90
N HIS A 66 -3.44 -9.59 -7.60
CA HIS A 66 -4.53 -9.35 -8.54
C HIS A 66 -4.33 -8.00 -9.23
N ARG A 67 -4.08 -8.02 -10.53
CA ARG A 67 -4.06 -6.80 -11.36
C ARG A 67 -5.37 -6.65 -12.09
N LEU A 68 -5.92 -5.41 -12.05
CA LEU A 68 -7.12 -5.02 -12.77
C LEU A 68 -6.81 -3.79 -13.64
N SER A 69 -7.37 -3.74 -14.84
CA SER A 69 -7.17 -2.64 -15.79
C SER A 69 -8.45 -2.24 -16.52
N ALA A 70 -8.56 -0.98 -16.86
CA ALA A 70 -9.55 -0.49 -17.80
C ALA A 70 -9.17 -0.80 -19.26
N SER A 71 -7.88 -0.97 -19.56
CA SER A 71 -7.34 -1.14 -20.91
C SER A 71 -7.71 -2.49 -21.52
N ALA A 72 -8.27 -2.47 -22.73
CA ALA A 72 -8.55 -3.68 -23.49
C ALA A 72 -7.29 -4.50 -23.79
N LYS A 73 -6.17 -3.82 -24.06
CA LYS A 73 -4.87 -4.46 -24.32
C LYS A 73 -4.37 -5.25 -23.10
N GLU A 74 -4.48 -4.70 -21.89
CA GLU A 74 -4.06 -5.41 -20.68
C GLU A 74 -4.93 -6.66 -20.42
N LEU A 75 -6.20 -6.63 -20.81
CA LEU A 75 -7.09 -7.78 -20.67
C LEU A 75 -6.69 -8.94 -21.62
N GLU A 76 -6.19 -8.62 -22.82
CA GLU A 76 -5.65 -9.63 -23.74
C GLU A 76 -4.44 -10.37 -23.13
N ASP A 77 -3.67 -9.69 -22.28
CA ASP A 77 -2.55 -10.24 -21.53
C ASP A 77 -2.96 -10.96 -20.23
N GLY A 78 -4.27 -11.18 -20.00
CA GLY A 78 -4.81 -11.92 -18.86
C GLY A 78 -5.00 -11.09 -17.59
N VAL A 79 -4.92 -9.76 -17.67
CA VAL A 79 -5.26 -8.86 -16.57
C VAL A 79 -6.78 -8.77 -16.43
N GLU A 80 -7.29 -8.69 -15.20
CA GLU A 80 -8.73 -8.65 -14.95
C GLU A 80 -9.33 -7.26 -15.26
N PRO A 81 -10.62 -7.18 -15.65
CA PRO A 81 -11.25 -5.89 -15.93
C PRO A 81 -11.49 -5.06 -14.66
N ALA A 82 -11.08 -3.78 -14.67
CA ALA A 82 -11.28 -2.83 -13.58
C ALA A 82 -12.73 -2.32 -13.51
N THR A 83 -13.70 -3.23 -13.33
CA THR A 83 -15.08 -2.88 -12.99
C THR A 83 -15.22 -2.68 -11.48
N ALA A 84 -16.19 -1.86 -11.04
CA ALA A 84 -16.39 -1.61 -9.62
C ALA A 84 -16.69 -2.89 -8.83
N ASP A 85 -17.56 -3.75 -9.36
CA ASP A 85 -17.99 -4.97 -8.69
C ASP A 85 -16.84 -5.99 -8.56
N LEU A 86 -16.04 -6.15 -9.62
CA LEU A 86 -14.90 -7.08 -9.58
C LEU A 86 -13.80 -6.56 -8.64
N LEU A 87 -13.48 -5.27 -8.72
CA LEU A 87 -12.49 -4.64 -7.85
C LEU A 87 -12.86 -4.80 -6.38
N LEU A 88 -14.10 -4.43 -6.01
CA LEU A 88 -14.58 -4.56 -4.64
C LEU A 88 -14.63 -6.02 -4.18
N ARG A 89 -15.05 -6.94 -5.05
CA ARG A 89 -15.05 -8.37 -4.77
C ARG A 89 -13.64 -8.90 -4.54
N ARG A 90 -12.66 -8.59 -5.41
CA ARG A 90 -11.26 -9.01 -5.22
C ARG A 90 -10.68 -8.53 -3.90
N ILE A 91 -10.94 -7.28 -3.51
CA ILE A 91 -10.50 -6.75 -2.22
C ILE A 91 -11.20 -7.49 -1.06
N ALA A 92 -12.51 -7.74 -1.18
CA ALA A 92 -13.29 -8.38 -0.12
C ALA A 92 -12.98 -9.87 0.09
N GLU A 93 -12.48 -10.53 -0.96
CA GLU A 93 -12.16 -11.96 -0.98
C GLU A 93 -10.67 -12.25 -0.79
N LEU A 94 -9.83 -11.23 -0.51
CA LEU A 94 -8.42 -11.45 -0.21
C LEU A 94 -8.28 -12.46 0.94
N PRO A 95 -7.52 -13.56 0.75
CA PRO A 95 -7.42 -14.64 1.73
C PRO A 95 -6.43 -14.32 2.86
N ALA A 96 -6.46 -13.08 3.37
CA ALA A 96 -5.53 -12.58 4.37
C ALA A 96 -5.72 -13.29 5.72
N ARG A 97 -4.64 -13.87 6.24
CA ARG A 97 -4.57 -14.60 7.51
C ARG A 97 -3.74 -13.83 8.53
N PRO A 98 -3.86 -14.11 9.82
CA PRO A 98 -2.96 -13.54 10.81
C PRO A 98 -1.49 -13.73 10.43
N GLY A 99 -0.74 -12.62 10.41
CA GLY A 99 0.65 -12.58 9.93
C GLY A 99 0.82 -12.09 8.50
N ASP A 100 -0.23 -12.09 7.67
CA ASP A 100 -0.23 -11.47 6.34
C ASP A 100 -0.34 -9.94 6.41
N ARG A 101 -0.26 -9.31 5.23
CA ARG A 101 -0.46 -7.88 5.01
C ARG A 101 -1.27 -7.67 3.74
N CYS A 102 -2.10 -6.65 3.70
CA CYS A 102 -2.80 -6.27 2.49
C CYS A 102 -2.18 -5.01 1.86
N LEU A 103 -2.10 -5.00 0.53
CA LEU A 103 -1.80 -3.82 -0.27
C LEU A 103 -2.89 -3.62 -1.30
N VAL A 104 -3.53 -2.45 -1.29
CA VAL A 104 -4.47 -2.03 -2.33
C VAL A 104 -3.94 -0.75 -2.95
N PHE A 105 -3.56 -0.79 -4.23
CA PHE A 105 -3.08 0.35 -4.98
C PHE A 105 -4.02 0.64 -6.15
N LEU A 106 -4.66 1.79 -6.10
CA LEU A 106 -5.61 2.27 -7.09
C LEU A 106 -5.06 3.55 -7.73
N THR A 107 -4.94 3.57 -9.05
CA THR A 107 -4.49 4.74 -9.81
C THR A 107 -5.42 5.00 -10.98
N SER A 108 -5.87 6.25 -11.14
CA SER A 108 -6.85 6.68 -12.14
C SER A 108 -7.05 8.19 -12.11
N HIS A 109 -8.00 8.69 -12.91
CA HIS A 109 -8.60 9.99 -12.69
C HIS A 109 -9.40 10.02 -11.38
N GLY A 110 -9.75 11.19 -10.91
CA GLY A 110 -10.58 11.38 -9.72
C GLY A 110 -11.58 12.49 -9.91
N GLU A 111 -12.76 12.32 -9.30
CA GLU A 111 -13.86 13.27 -9.35
C GLU A 111 -14.10 13.88 -7.96
N ARG A 112 -14.22 15.23 -7.93
CA ARG A 112 -14.39 15.98 -6.68
C ARG A 112 -15.67 15.56 -5.96
N GLY A 113 -15.53 15.14 -4.70
CA GLY A 113 -16.66 14.73 -3.85
C GLY A 113 -17.25 13.36 -4.18
N ALA A 114 -16.81 12.69 -5.25
CA ALA A 114 -17.34 11.41 -5.69
C ALA A 114 -16.34 10.25 -5.49
N GLY A 115 -15.08 10.42 -5.91
CA GLY A 115 -14.07 9.37 -5.69
C GLY A 115 -13.14 9.13 -6.88
N LEU A 116 -12.61 7.91 -6.96
CA LEU A 116 -11.71 7.45 -8.01
C LEU A 116 -12.51 6.97 -9.23
N TRP A 117 -12.21 7.48 -10.42
CA TRP A 117 -12.92 7.14 -11.64
C TRP A 117 -12.61 5.71 -12.10
N LEU A 118 -13.66 4.98 -12.49
CA LEU A 118 -13.56 3.65 -13.09
C LEU A 118 -14.23 3.68 -14.48
N ALA A 119 -13.43 3.77 -15.53
CA ALA A 119 -13.90 3.91 -16.91
C ALA A 119 -14.82 2.75 -17.34
N ARG A 120 -14.48 1.51 -16.97
CA ARG A 120 -15.32 0.33 -17.29
C ARG A 120 -16.64 0.28 -16.52
N ALA A 121 -16.76 0.99 -15.40
CA ALA A 121 -18.00 1.12 -14.66
C ALA A 121 -18.76 2.39 -15.05
N ASN A 122 -18.13 3.30 -15.78
CA ASN A 122 -18.60 4.65 -16.12
C ASN A 122 -19.09 5.42 -14.88
N ARG A 123 -18.37 5.30 -13.78
CA ARG A 123 -18.67 5.98 -12.51
C ARG A 123 -17.47 6.02 -11.57
N PRO A 124 -17.45 6.94 -10.61
CA PRO A 124 -16.46 6.93 -9.55
C PRO A 124 -16.71 5.80 -8.53
N LEU A 125 -15.62 5.33 -7.91
CA LEU A 125 -15.60 4.49 -6.71
C LEU A 125 -15.41 5.40 -5.50
N SER A 126 -16.38 5.39 -4.59
CA SER A 126 -16.34 6.21 -3.39
C SER A 126 -15.57 5.56 -2.23
N PRO A 127 -15.09 6.35 -1.24
CA PRO A 127 -14.54 5.82 0.02
C PRO A 127 -15.53 4.93 0.78
N ASP A 128 -16.83 5.24 0.70
CA ASP A 128 -17.88 4.49 1.41
C ASP A 128 -18.12 3.10 0.82
N GLU A 129 -17.85 2.90 -0.48
CA GLU A 129 -17.90 1.58 -1.13
C GLU A 129 -16.62 0.76 -0.88
N LEU A 130 -15.46 1.43 -0.88
CA LEU A 130 -14.17 0.76 -0.68
C LEU A 130 -13.98 0.28 0.76
N ALA A 131 -14.40 1.05 1.74
CA ALA A 131 -14.18 0.76 3.15
C ALA A 131 -14.78 -0.58 3.63
N PRO A 132 -16.01 -0.98 3.25
CA PRO A 132 -16.56 -2.29 3.57
C PRO A 132 -15.80 -3.46 2.93
N ALA A 133 -15.35 -3.33 1.68
CA ALA A 133 -14.56 -4.37 1.01
C ALA A 133 -13.23 -4.62 1.73
N LEU A 134 -12.49 -3.56 2.07
CA LEU A 134 -11.29 -3.63 2.90
C LEU A 134 -11.56 -4.25 4.29
N SER A 135 -12.71 -3.96 4.89
CA SER A 135 -13.07 -4.50 6.19
C SER A 135 -13.42 -5.99 6.14
N ARG A 136 -13.81 -6.53 4.98
CA ARG A 136 -14.01 -7.97 4.80
C ARG A 136 -12.71 -8.71 4.52
N GLY A 137 -11.95 -8.31 3.51
CA GLY A 137 -10.77 -9.06 3.08
C GLY A 137 -9.54 -8.84 3.96
N CYS A 138 -9.41 -7.67 4.59
CA CYS A 138 -8.20 -7.25 5.29
C CYS A 138 -8.44 -6.85 6.77
N ALA A 139 -9.55 -7.26 7.38
CA ALA A 139 -9.92 -6.84 8.73
C ALA A 139 -8.89 -7.21 9.80
N ALA A 140 -8.30 -8.39 9.67
CA ALA A 140 -7.42 -8.98 10.68
C ALA A 140 -5.94 -8.61 10.52
N VAL A 141 -5.57 -7.89 9.47
CA VAL A 141 -4.18 -7.66 9.10
C VAL A 141 -3.86 -6.19 8.84
N PRO A 142 -2.60 -5.77 9.01
CA PRO A 142 -2.15 -4.46 8.59
C PRO A 142 -2.38 -4.26 7.08
N THR A 143 -2.97 -3.12 6.73
CA THR A 143 -3.43 -2.84 5.37
C THR A 143 -2.88 -1.51 4.89
N VAL A 144 -2.25 -1.51 3.73
CA VAL A 144 -1.81 -0.31 3.04
C VAL A 144 -2.74 -0.03 1.86
N VAL A 145 -3.32 1.16 1.84
CA VAL A 145 -4.19 1.63 0.76
C VAL A 145 -3.54 2.84 0.11
N ILE A 146 -3.32 2.79 -1.18
CA ILE A 146 -2.76 3.88 -1.97
C ILE A 146 -3.80 4.27 -3.01
N VAL A 147 -4.21 5.54 -3.01
CA VAL A 147 -5.17 6.08 -3.98
C VAL A 147 -4.54 7.24 -4.72
N SER A 148 -4.07 6.96 -5.92
CA SER A 148 -3.43 7.92 -6.81
C SER A 148 -4.45 8.50 -7.79
N ALA A 149 -5.09 9.59 -7.38
CA ALA A 149 -6.10 10.29 -8.19
C ALA A 149 -6.22 11.75 -7.76
N CYS A 150 -6.80 12.58 -8.62
CA CYS A 150 -7.29 13.89 -8.23
C CYS A 150 -8.31 13.76 -7.08
N TYR A 151 -8.34 14.71 -6.17
CA TYR A 151 -9.30 14.78 -5.05
C TYR A 151 -9.29 13.56 -4.11
N SER A 152 -8.28 12.72 -4.19
CA SER A 152 -8.18 11.44 -3.45
C SER A 152 -8.08 11.60 -1.92
N GLY A 153 -7.85 12.80 -1.40
CA GLY A 153 -7.83 13.06 0.04
C GLY A 153 -9.14 12.73 0.78
N SER A 154 -10.25 12.53 0.07
CA SER A 154 -11.49 12.01 0.66
C SER A 154 -11.34 10.60 1.24
N PHE A 155 -10.34 9.82 0.78
CA PHE A 155 -10.09 8.46 1.25
C PHE A 155 -9.34 8.37 2.58
N VAL A 156 -8.77 9.46 3.13
CA VAL A 156 -7.99 9.39 4.40
C VAL A 156 -8.83 9.54 5.67
N ALA A 157 -10.15 9.65 5.55
CA ALA A 157 -11.04 9.94 6.68
C ALA A 157 -12.24 8.99 6.75
N GLY A 158 -13.14 9.22 7.71
CA GLY A 158 -14.40 8.48 7.85
C GLY A 158 -14.21 6.99 8.04
N LYS A 159 -15.02 6.18 7.32
CA LYS A 159 -14.98 4.70 7.40
C LYS A 159 -13.66 4.09 6.89
N MET A 160 -12.89 4.84 6.13
CA MET A 160 -11.57 4.41 5.65
C MET A 160 -10.53 4.41 6.76
N ALA A 161 -10.57 5.38 7.68
CA ALA A 161 -9.59 5.57 8.75
C ALA A 161 -9.78 4.54 9.88
N LYS A 162 -9.11 3.39 9.76
CA LYS A 162 -9.12 2.31 10.76
C LYS A 162 -7.73 2.13 11.38
N PRO A 163 -7.62 1.64 12.65
CA PRO A 163 -6.33 1.47 13.32
C PRO A 163 -5.33 0.58 12.55
N ASN A 164 -5.82 -0.42 11.80
CA ASN A 164 -5.01 -1.34 11.02
C ASN A 164 -4.69 -0.84 9.60
N ARG A 165 -4.92 0.44 9.27
CA ARG A 165 -4.69 0.97 7.92
C ARG A 165 -3.63 2.06 7.87
N VAL A 166 -2.81 2.00 6.84
CA VAL A 166 -2.06 3.14 6.29
C VAL A 166 -2.75 3.53 5.00
N ILE A 167 -3.05 4.82 4.83
CA ILE A 167 -3.69 5.31 3.60
C ILE A 167 -2.85 6.46 3.05
N LEU A 168 -2.46 6.36 1.79
CA LEU A 168 -1.68 7.37 1.08
C LEU A 168 -2.47 7.85 -0.13
N THR A 169 -2.57 9.16 -0.30
CA THR A 169 -3.34 9.74 -1.42
C THR A 169 -2.53 10.81 -2.16
N ALA A 170 -2.77 10.92 -3.47
CA ALA A 170 -2.02 11.81 -4.35
C ALA A 170 -2.35 13.29 -4.17
N ALA A 171 -3.53 13.61 -3.65
CA ALA A 171 -3.97 14.99 -3.50
C ALA A 171 -4.85 15.19 -2.28
N ARG A 172 -5.02 16.44 -1.85
CA ARG A 172 -6.05 16.83 -0.89
C ARG A 172 -7.45 16.68 -1.53
N GLY A 173 -8.49 16.48 -0.73
CA GLY A 173 -9.85 16.20 -1.21
C GLY A 173 -10.50 17.29 -2.08
N ASP A 174 -9.95 18.50 -2.09
CA ASP A 174 -10.41 19.64 -2.90
C ASP A 174 -9.40 20.03 -4.02
N ARG A 175 -8.32 19.24 -4.24
CA ARG A 175 -7.25 19.56 -5.18
C ARG A 175 -7.06 18.48 -6.25
N PRO A 176 -6.71 18.89 -7.49
CA PRO A 176 -6.25 17.96 -8.51
C PRO A 176 -4.85 17.41 -8.16
N SER A 177 -4.48 16.29 -8.76
CA SER A 177 -3.11 15.82 -8.92
C SER A 177 -2.69 15.96 -10.39
N PHE A 178 -1.39 15.79 -10.70
CA PHE A 178 -0.85 16.13 -12.01
C PHE A 178 -0.04 14.98 -12.60
N GLY A 179 0.28 15.14 -13.90
CA GLY A 179 1.16 14.22 -14.63
C GLY A 179 0.45 13.14 -15.42
N CYS A 180 -0.88 13.14 -15.50
CA CYS A 180 -1.64 12.28 -16.40
C CYS A 180 -1.50 12.82 -17.85
N GLN A 181 -0.37 12.55 -18.50
CA GLN A 181 -0.07 13.01 -19.87
C GLN A 181 0.56 11.88 -20.67
N VAL A 182 0.19 11.74 -21.93
CA VAL A 182 0.64 10.66 -22.85
C VAL A 182 2.18 10.51 -22.92
N ARG A 183 2.93 11.59 -22.69
CA ARG A 183 4.39 11.57 -22.77
C ARG A 183 5.09 11.15 -21.48
N ARG A 184 4.34 10.87 -20.41
CA ARG A 184 4.91 10.45 -19.14
C ARG A 184 4.77 8.94 -18.96
N THR A 185 5.72 8.35 -18.26
CA THR A 185 5.64 6.94 -17.85
C THR A 185 4.67 6.76 -16.68
N TYR A 186 4.68 7.71 -15.74
CA TYR A 186 3.83 7.72 -14.54
C TYR A 186 3.28 9.13 -14.30
N ASN A 187 2.15 9.24 -13.58
CA ASN A 187 1.76 10.51 -12.98
C ASN A 187 2.75 10.92 -11.88
N PHE A 188 2.69 12.16 -11.40
CA PHE A 188 3.68 12.68 -10.42
C PHE A 188 3.72 11.87 -9.13
N PHE A 189 2.54 11.53 -8.59
CA PHE A 189 2.49 10.81 -7.33
C PHE A 189 3.02 9.38 -7.48
N ASP A 190 2.63 8.67 -8.52
CA ASP A 190 3.09 7.29 -8.78
C ASP A 190 4.59 7.24 -9.04
N GLU A 191 5.14 8.20 -9.82
CA GLU A 191 6.59 8.30 -10.04
C GLU A 191 7.34 8.50 -8.73
N CYS A 192 6.88 9.44 -7.90
CA CYS A 192 7.49 9.75 -6.62
C CYS A 192 7.35 8.61 -5.61
N LEU A 193 6.19 7.95 -5.57
CA LEU A 193 5.93 6.78 -4.74
C LEU A 193 6.86 5.61 -5.09
N LEU A 194 6.88 5.25 -6.37
CA LEU A 194 7.72 4.16 -6.87
C LEU A 194 9.21 4.45 -6.65
N SER A 195 9.65 5.70 -6.78
CA SER A 195 11.02 6.10 -6.53
C SER A 195 11.39 6.05 -5.04
N ALA A 196 10.44 6.26 -4.13
CA ALA A 196 10.66 6.25 -2.69
C ALA A 196 10.74 4.84 -2.09
N LEU A 197 10.02 3.86 -2.65
CA LEU A 197 9.90 2.50 -2.12
C LEU A 197 11.24 1.81 -1.84
N PRO A 198 12.24 1.80 -2.74
CA PRO A 198 13.50 1.08 -2.50
C PRO A 198 14.38 1.69 -1.41
N GLN A 199 14.11 2.93 -1.02
CA GLN A 199 14.95 3.70 -0.09
C GLN A 199 14.31 3.83 1.30
N ALA A 200 13.10 3.30 1.48
CA ALA A 200 12.31 3.50 2.68
C ALA A 200 12.04 2.18 3.40
N THR A 201 12.14 2.20 4.71
CA THR A 201 11.82 1.05 5.57
C THR A 201 10.37 1.05 6.05
N THR A 202 9.73 2.21 6.11
CA THR A 202 8.36 2.39 6.60
C THR A 202 7.49 3.15 5.59
N TRP A 203 6.19 2.92 5.61
CA TRP A 203 5.24 3.63 4.75
C TRP A 203 5.18 5.14 5.06
N ARG A 204 5.50 5.55 6.27
CA ARG A 204 5.64 6.98 6.61
C ARG A 204 6.82 7.59 5.86
N THR A 205 7.97 6.93 5.83
CA THR A 205 9.14 7.44 5.10
C THR A 205 8.91 7.45 3.58
N VAL A 206 8.21 6.44 3.03
CA VAL A 206 7.73 6.45 1.64
C VAL A 206 6.89 7.70 1.38
N PHE A 207 5.87 7.93 2.20
CA PHE A 207 4.94 9.04 2.03
C PHE A 207 5.64 10.40 2.11
N ASP A 208 6.48 10.60 3.11
CA ASP A 208 7.19 11.87 3.30
C ASP A 208 8.16 12.15 2.14
N ALA A 209 8.83 11.12 1.61
CA ALA A 209 9.67 11.24 0.42
C ALA A 209 8.83 11.57 -0.82
N SER A 210 7.72 10.87 -1.03
CA SER A 210 6.80 11.11 -2.15
C SER A 210 6.24 12.54 -2.13
N ARG A 211 5.78 13.01 -0.98
CA ARG A 211 5.29 14.39 -0.82
C ARG A 211 6.34 15.44 -1.20
N ARG A 212 7.58 15.27 -0.75
CA ARG A 212 8.68 16.18 -1.11
C ARG A 212 8.98 16.14 -2.60
N CYS A 213 8.95 14.96 -3.20
CA CYS A 213 9.17 14.75 -4.62
C CYS A 213 8.06 15.43 -5.45
N VAL A 214 6.79 15.15 -5.16
CA VAL A 214 5.63 15.76 -5.83
C VAL A 214 5.71 17.28 -5.78
N ARG A 215 5.95 17.86 -4.61
CA ARG A 215 6.08 19.32 -4.44
C ARG A 215 7.19 19.94 -5.31
N ARG A 216 8.34 19.24 -5.43
CA ARG A 216 9.42 19.72 -6.33
C ARG A 216 8.98 19.69 -7.79
N MET A 217 8.32 18.63 -8.23
CA MET A 217 7.84 18.51 -9.61
C MET A 217 6.79 19.60 -9.92
N GLU A 218 5.84 19.79 -9.03
CA GLU A 218 4.81 20.83 -9.16
C GLU A 218 5.43 22.23 -9.25
N HIS A 219 6.36 22.53 -8.35
CA HIS A 219 7.09 23.81 -8.37
C HIS A 219 7.87 24.02 -9.66
N THR A 220 8.60 22.99 -10.13
CA THR A 220 9.39 23.07 -11.38
C THR A 220 8.51 23.32 -12.60
N LEU A 221 7.29 22.78 -12.61
CA LEU A 221 6.36 22.89 -13.73
C LEU A 221 5.35 24.03 -13.59
N GLY A 222 5.41 24.78 -12.49
CA GLY A 222 4.53 25.92 -12.24
C GLY A 222 3.04 25.54 -12.09
N VAL A 223 2.76 24.31 -11.65
CA VAL A 223 1.38 23.86 -11.38
C VAL A 223 1.00 24.06 -9.91
N PRO A 224 -0.29 24.23 -9.58
CA PRO A 224 -0.75 24.36 -8.20
C PRO A 224 -0.38 23.13 -7.36
N PRO A 225 -0.15 23.27 -6.03
CA PRO A 225 0.17 22.13 -5.18
C PRO A 225 -1.02 21.18 -5.03
N SER A 226 -0.81 19.88 -5.26
CA SER A 226 -1.81 18.82 -5.03
C SER A 226 -2.01 18.51 -3.54
N GLU A 227 -0.96 18.67 -2.74
CA GLU A 227 -0.93 18.40 -1.29
C GLU A 227 -1.33 16.96 -0.94
N PRO A 228 -0.49 15.95 -1.26
CA PRO A 228 -0.74 14.57 -0.90
C PRO A 228 -1.06 14.39 0.58
N GLN A 229 -2.02 13.52 0.91
CA GLN A 229 -2.49 13.26 2.27
C GLN A 229 -2.13 11.85 2.72
N GLY A 230 -1.94 11.65 4.03
CA GLY A 230 -1.63 10.34 4.60
C GLY A 230 -2.34 10.13 5.94
N TYR A 231 -2.89 8.93 6.12
CA TYR A 231 -3.40 8.44 7.39
C TYR A 231 -2.56 7.24 7.84
N PHE A 232 -2.21 7.19 9.12
CA PHE A 232 -1.37 6.14 9.71
C PHE A 232 -2.03 5.62 10.97
N GLY A 233 -2.79 4.56 10.84
CA GLY A 233 -3.51 3.92 11.94
C GLY A 233 -2.56 3.29 12.97
N ALA A 234 -2.94 3.32 14.23
CA ALA A 234 -2.06 2.99 15.35
C ALA A 234 -1.43 1.59 15.28
N THR A 235 -2.12 0.60 14.70
CA THR A 235 -1.61 -0.77 14.59
C THR A 235 -0.94 -1.09 13.24
N ALA A 236 -0.99 -0.16 12.27
CA ALA A 236 -0.36 -0.31 10.96
C ALA A 236 0.77 0.68 10.69
N ALA A 237 0.92 1.72 11.52
CA ALA A 237 1.90 2.79 11.29
C ALA A 237 3.35 2.31 11.21
N SER A 238 3.69 1.21 11.89
CA SER A 238 5.03 0.61 11.93
C SER A 238 5.24 -0.52 10.90
N VAL A 239 4.24 -0.84 10.08
CA VAL A 239 4.37 -1.90 9.07
C VAL A 239 5.48 -1.57 8.10
N PRO A 240 6.49 -2.45 7.95
CA PRO A 240 7.59 -2.23 7.01
C PRO A 240 7.08 -2.32 5.57
N VAL A 241 7.76 -1.64 4.65
CA VAL A 241 7.52 -1.74 3.21
C VAL A 241 7.74 -3.19 2.76
N GLY A 242 8.93 -3.72 2.99
CA GLY A 242 9.24 -5.14 2.82
C GLY A 242 9.26 -5.67 1.38
N PHE A 243 9.37 -4.76 0.37
CA PHE A 243 9.57 -5.12 -1.04
C PHE A 243 10.23 -4.01 -1.83
#